data_6f3f51551bb500b181b4d642361612a4
#
_entry.id   6f3f51551bb500b181b4d642361612a4
#
_cell.length_a   1.000
_cell.length_b   1.000
_cell.length_c   1.000
_cell.angle_alpha   90.00
_cell.angle_beta   90.00
_cell.angle_gamma   90.00
#
_symmetry.space_group_name_H-M   'P 1'
#
loop_
_entity.id
_entity.type
_entity.pdbx_description
1 polymer ?
#
loop_
_entity_poly.entity_id
_entity_poly.type
_entity_poly.pdbx_seq_one_letter_code
_entity_poly.pdbx_strand_id
1 'polypeptide(L)'
;MQTNTQANVAGSPAKSEILKDNQFRIEVVPPGSALLVGDAAVFNVAGSFCATQAKCTHRGGPLHEGKLEGSTVTCPWHGTQYDVCTGAVLRGPAIEPVKTYRVIVEGEIGRVEKEN
;
A
#
# COMPACT_ATOMS: atom_id res chain seq x y z
N MET A 1 -1.41 25.11 0.84
CA MET A 1 -1.48 25.28 0.23
C MET A 1 -1.71 25.27 0.25
N GLN A 2 -1.80 24.75 0.45
CA GLN A 2 -1.91 24.52 0.17
C GLN A 2 -2.12 24.28 0.24
N THR A 3 -2.03 24.36 0.70
CA THR A 3 -2.14 24.18 0.43
C THR A 3 -2.40 24.02 0.75
N ASN A 4 -2.22 23.89 1.08
CA ASN A 4 -2.47 23.80 0.95
C ASN A 4 -2.79 23.67 1.31
N THR A 5 -2.64 23.65 1.62
CA THR A 5 -2.86 23.73 1.44
C THR A 5 -3.27 23.67 1.66
N GLN A 6 -3.24 23.50 1.95
CA GLN A 6 -3.61 23.60 1.76
C GLN A 6 -4.02 23.55 1.65
N ALA A 7 -3.65 23.36 2.23
CA ALA A 7 -4.02 23.63 1.82
C ALA A 7 -4.37 23.60 1.81
N ASN A 8 -4.33 23.76 2.38
CA ASN A 8 -4.78 24.07 2.10
C ASN A 8 -5.20 24.04 2.15
N VAL A 9 -4.91 23.36 2.33
CA VAL A 9 -5.36 23.78 1.98
C VAL A 9 -5.84 23.80 1.98
N ALA A 10 -5.92 23.60 2.34
CA ALA A 10 -6.35 23.90 2.06
C ALA A 10 -6.73 23.61 2.19
N GLY A 11 -6.89 23.34 2.59
CA GLY A 11 -7.10 23.31 2.43
C GLY A 11 -7.46 22.72 2.77
N SER A 12 -7.63 22.53 3.01
CA SER A 12 -8.03 22.16 3.21
C SER A 12 -8.34 21.51 3.53
N PRO A 13 -8.53 21.33 3.86
CA PRO A 13 -8.81 20.58 4.15
C PRO A 13 -9.61 20.13 4.32
N ALA A 14 -9.53 20.28 4.62
CA ALA A 14 -10.25 19.74 4.82
C ALA A 14 -11.20 19.34 4.23
N LYS A 15 -11.56 19.59 3.83
CA LYS A 15 -12.43 19.34 3.16
C LYS A 15 -12.66 18.07 2.80
N SER A 16 -13.09 17.97 2.34
CA SER A 16 -13.30 17.00 1.83
C SER A 16 -12.59 15.93 2.09
N GLU A 17 -12.21 15.92 2.95
CA GLU A 17 -11.23 15.02 3.21
C GLU A 17 -11.70 13.71 3.69
N ILE A 18 -12.94 13.42 3.64
CA ILE A 18 -13.45 12.11 3.98
C ILE A 18 -13.17 11.18 2.82
N LEU A 19 -12.23 10.26 3.03
CA LEU A 19 -11.89 9.28 2.01
C LEU A 19 -12.72 8.03 2.20
N LYS A 20 -12.96 7.32 1.10
CA LYS A 20 -13.61 6.02 1.19
C LYS A 20 -12.62 5.00 1.72
N ASP A 21 -13.13 3.83 2.13
CA ASP A 21 -12.30 2.81 2.74
C ASP A 21 -11.14 2.36 1.89
N ASN A 22 -11.28 2.47 0.57
CA ASN A 22 -10.25 2.02 -0.36
C ASN A 22 -9.44 3.17 -0.94
N GLN A 23 -9.52 4.36 -0.35
CA GLN A 23 -8.81 5.53 -0.86
C GLN A 23 -7.75 5.97 0.12
N PHE A 24 -6.72 6.62 -0.42
CA PHE A 24 -5.64 7.16 0.41
C PHE A 24 -5.03 8.36 -0.29
N ARG A 25 -4.39 9.22 0.47
CA ARG A 25 -3.64 10.33 -0.12
C ARG A 25 -2.26 9.82 -0.47
N ILE A 26 -1.85 10.04 -1.71
CA ILE A 26 -0.56 9.50 -2.15
C ILE A 26 0.61 10.13 -1.39
N GLU A 27 0.44 11.36 -0.91
CA GLU A 27 1.52 12.05 -0.20
C GLU A 27 1.90 11.38 1.12
N VAL A 28 1.00 10.58 1.71
CA VAL A 28 1.32 9.91 2.97
C VAL A 28 2.05 8.60 2.75
N VAL A 29 2.30 8.23 1.49
CA VAL A 29 3.02 7.01 1.16
C VAL A 29 4.19 7.36 0.24
N PRO A 30 5.24 7.97 0.80
CA PRO A 30 6.39 8.32 -0.05
C PRO A 30 7.12 7.07 -0.54
N PRO A 31 7.99 7.24 -1.55
CA PRO A 31 8.70 6.07 -2.10
C PRO A 31 9.42 5.27 -1.00
N GLY A 32 9.27 3.97 -1.08
CA GLY A 32 9.89 3.06 -0.11
C GLY A 32 9.04 2.80 1.12
N SER A 33 7.85 3.37 1.19
CA SER A 33 6.98 3.19 2.36
C SER A 33 5.73 2.43 1.99
N ALA A 34 4.95 2.08 3.03
CA ALA A 34 3.72 1.32 2.86
C ALA A 34 2.65 1.86 3.80
N LEU A 35 1.40 1.59 3.46
CA LEU A 35 0.26 2.04 4.22
C LEU A 35 -0.82 0.96 4.19
N LEU A 36 -1.48 0.76 5.32
CA LEU A 36 -2.64 -0.13 5.36
C LEU A 36 -3.86 0.66 4.92
N VAL A 37 -4.54 0.18 3.88
CA VAL A 37 -5.73 0.82 3.33
C VAL A 37 -6.83 -0.22 3.33
N GLY A 38 -7.75 -0.13 4.30
CA GLY A 38 -8.73 -1.18 4.49
C GLY A 38 -8.02 -2.48 4.84
N ASP A 39 -8.24 -3.52 4.03
CA ASP A 39 -7.56 -4.79 4.23
C ASP A 39 -6.47 -5.02 3.16
N ALA A 40 -5.99 -3.95 2.56
CA ALA A 40 -4.91 -4.02 1.58
C ALA A 40 -3.68 -3.31 2.10
N ALA A 41 -2.51 -3.79 1.71
CA ALA A 41 -1.25 -3.11 1.97
C ALA A 41 -0.83 -2.43 0.68
N VAL A 42 -0.63 -1.12 0.73
CA VAL A 42 -0.24 -0.32 -0.43
C VAL A 42 1.23 0.05 -0.27
N PHE A 43 2.02 -0.24 -1.29
CA PHE A 43 3.46 0.01 -1.26
C PHE A 43 3.81 1.00 -2.37
N ASN A 44 4.66 1.96 -2.03
CA ASN A 44 5.19 2.88 -3.04
C ASN A 44 6.56 2.35 -3.47
N VAL A 45 6.60 1.77 -4.66
CA VAL A 45 7.82 1.18 -5.22
C VAL A 45 8.39 2.19 -6.21
N ALA A 46 9.30 3.02 -5.71
CA ALA A 46 10.00 4.01 -6.54
C ALA A 46 9.04 4.92 -7.32
N GLY A 47 7.93 5.29 -6.71
CA GLY A 47 6.94 6.18 -7.33
C GLY A 47 5.75 5.46 -7.93
N SER A 48 5.80 4.14 -8.05
CA SER A 48 4.68 3.36 -8.55
C SER A 48 4.02 2.66 -7.37
N PHE A 49 2.70 2.60 -7.38
CA PHE A 49 1.98 1.98 -6.28
C PHE A 49 1.58 0.55 -6.62
N CYS A 50 1.93 -0.36 -5.73
CA CYS A 50 1.50 -1.76 -5.84
C CYS A 50 0.78 -2.11 -4.55
N ALA A 51 -0.26 -2.92 -4.64
CA ALA A 51 -1.04 -3.28 -3.47
C ALA A 51 -1.24 -4.78 -3.40
N THR A 52 -1.20 -5.29 -2.17
CA THR A 52 -1.42 -6.71 -1.91
C THR A 52 -2.45 -6.86 -0.80
N GLN A 53 -2.88 -8.09 -0.57
CA GLN A 53 -3.61 -8.37 0.65
C GLN A 53 -2.73 -7.95 1.84
N ALA A 54 -3.36 -7.54 2.92
CA ALA A 54 -2.62 -6.99 4.05
C ALA A 54 -1.86 -8.05 4.83
N LYS A 55 -2.33 -9.30 4.78
CA LYS A 55 -1.80 -10.35 5.64
C LYS A 55 -0.98 -11.36 4.85
N CYS A 56 0.13 -11.76 5.47
CA CYS A 56 0.99 -12.80 4.92
C CYS A 56 0.23 -14.11 4.82
N THR A 57 0.44 -14.87 3.75
CA THR A 57 -0.25 -16.15 3.57
C THR A 57 0.23 -17.22 4.54
N HIS A 58 1.39 -17.02 5.17
CA HIS A 58 1.93 -18.00 6.11
C HIS A 58 1.21 -17.96 7.45
N ARG A 59 1.23 -16.80 8.12
CA ARG A 59 0.66 -16.69 9.46
C ARG A 59 -0.12 -15.41 9.68
N GLY A 60 -0.45 -14.71 8.61
CA GLY A 60 -1.23 -13.49 8.72
C GLY A 60 -0.47 -12.28 9.20
N GLY A 61 0.86 -12.29 9.11
CA GLY A 61 1.65 -11.13 9.52
C GLY A 61 1.33 -9.90 8.71
N PRO A 62 1.46 -8.70 9.33
CA PRO A 62 1.06 -7.46 8.67
C PRO A 62 2.11 -7.01 7.67
N LEU A 63 1.83 -7.20 6.39
CA LEU A 63 2.80 -6.91 5.35
C LEU A 63 3.15 -5.44 5.25
N HIS A 64 2.20 -4.55 5.57
CA HIS A 64 2.48 -3.12 5.49
C HIS A 64 3.51 -2.67 6.53
N GLU A 65 3.78 -3.49 7.55
CA GLU A 65 4.79 -3.20 8.54
C GLU A 65 6.13 -3.86 8.20
N GLY A 66 6.18 -4.59 7.10
CA GLY A 66 7.40 -5.25 6.70
C GLY A 66 8.38 -4.29 6.05
N LYS A 67 9.59 -4.77 5.85
CA LYS A 67 10.63 -3.98 5.22
C LYS A 67 10.50 -4.07 3.71
N LEU A 68 10.41 -2.92 3.07
CA LEU A 68 10.31 -2.85 1.61
C LEU A 68 11.66 -2.48 1.04
N GLU A 69 12.17 -3.31 0.13
CA GLU A 69 13.41 -3.05 -0.58
C GLU A 69 13.13 -3.29 -2.05
N GLY A 70 13.17 -2.23 -2.86
CA GLY A 70 12.73 -2.33 -4.23
C GLY A 70 11.27 -2.71 -4.25
N SER A 71 10.92 -3.83 -4.90
CA SER A 71 9.55 -4.34 -4.91
C SER A 71 9.39 -5.54 -3.99
N THR A 72 10.38 -5.82 -3.15
CA THR A 72 10.35 -6.97 -2.24
C THR A 72 9.97 -6.52 -0.84
N VAL A 73 8.93 -7.12 -0.27
CA VAL A 73 8.60 -6.89 1.14
C VAL A 73 8.94 -8.14 1.94
N THR A 74 9.50 -7.91 3.13
CA THR A 74 9.82 -8.99 4.06
C THR A 74 8.81 -8.95 5.19
N CYS A 75 8.07 -10.04 5.37
CA CYS A 75 7.08 -10.14 6.44
C CYS A 75 7.78 -10.05 7.79
N PRO A 76 7.30 -9.21 8.70
CA PRO A 76 7.99 -9.03 9.98
C PRO A 76 7.90 -10.22 10.92
N TRP A 77 6.97 -11.15 10.65
CA TRP A 77 6.78 -12.24 11.58
C TRP A 77 7.74 -13.41 11.36
N HIS A 78 7.95 -13.84 10.13
CA HIS A 78 8.78 -15.02 9.89
C HIS A 78 9.69 -14.87 8.68
N GLY A 79 9.79 -13.68 8.12
CA GLY A 79 10.77 -13.41 7.09
C GLY A 79 10.41 -13.84 5.68
N THR A 80 9.16 -14.25 5.43
CA THR A 80 8.73 -14.54 4.07
C THR A 80 8.85 -13.29 3.22
N GLN A 81 9.33 -13.45 2.00
CA GLN A 81 9.48 -12.33 1.09
C GLN A 81 8.57 -12.50 -0.12
N TYR A 82 7.93 -11.40 -0.49
CA TYR A 82 7.03 -11.36 -1.63
C TYR A 82 7.39 -10.21 -2.55
N ASP A 83 7.12 -10.39 -3.83
CA ASP A 83 7.14 -9.27 -4.77
C ASP A 83 5.78 -8.59 -4.65
N VAL A 84 5.75 -7.32 -4.24
CA VAL A 84 4.48 -6.65 -3.95
C VAL A 84 3.71 -6.27 -5.19
N CYS A 85 4.35 -6.30 -6.36
CA CYS A 85 3.68 -5.95 -7.60
C CYS A 85 3.13 -7.18 -8.32
N THR A 86 3.71 -8.36 -8.12
CA THR A 86 3.23 -9.59 -8.74
C THR A 86 2.57 -10.54 -7.73
N GLY A 87 2.87 -10.39 -6.46
CA GLY A 87 2.36 -11.28 -5.43
C GLY A 87 3.19 -12.54 -5.24
N ALA A 88 4.22 -12.74 -6.05
CA ALA A 88 4.98 -13.98 -6.02
C ALA A 88 5.76 -14.14 -4.73
N VAL A 89 5.83 -15.38 -4.23
CA VAL A 89 6.70 -15.70 -3.10
C VAL A 89 8.13 -15.74 -3.62
N LEU A 90 8.99 -14.94 -2.99
CA LEU A 90 10.41 -14.93 -3.35
C LEU A 90 11.24 -15.76 -2.37
N ARG A 91 10.73 -15.90 -1.13
CA ARG A 91 11.44 -16.64 -0.10
C ARG A 91 10.43 -17.11 0.94
N GLY A 92 10.48 -18.41 1.30
CA GLY A 92 9.62 -18.98 2.33
C GLY A 92 9.86 -18.39 3.69
N PRO A 93 9.11 -18.85 4.69
CA PRO A 93 8.40 -20.13 4.75
C PRO A 93 7.05 -20.22 4.06
N ALA A 94 6.41 -19.11 3.68
CA ALA A 94 5.14 -19.23 2.95
C ALA A 94 5.39 -19.85 1.58
N ILE A 95 4.38 -20.56 1.09
CA ILE A 95 4.48 -21.17 -0.25
C ILE A 95 3.40 -20.62 -1.18
N GLU A 96 2.45 -19.87 -0.67
CA GLU A 96 1.38 -19.32 -1.49
C GLU A 96 1.61 -17.85 -1.76
N PRO A 97 1.36 -17.40 -3.00
CA PRO A 97 1.50 -15.98 -3.30
C PRO A 97 0.42 -15.18 -2.59
N VAL A 98 0.66 -13.87 -2.46
CA VAL A 98 -0.36 -12.97 -1.95
C VAL A 98 -1.19 -12.47 -3.14
N LYS A 99 -2.45 -12.14 -2.85
CA LYS A 99 -3.28 -11.50 -3.85
C LYS A 99 -2.79 -10.09 -4.07
N THR A 100 -2.90 -9.62 -5.31
CA THR A 100 -2.55 -8.23 -5.63
C THR A 100 -3.81 -7.51 -6.08
N TYR A 101 -3.81 -6.19 -5.89
CA TYR A 101 -4.92 -5.34 -6.27
C TYR A 101 -4.39 -4.20 -7.12
N ARG A 102 -5.25 -3.67 -7.96
CA ARG A 102 -4.89 -2.54 -8.80
C ARG A 102 -4.95 -1.26 -7.97
N VAL A 103 -4.02 -0.35 -8.20
CA VAL A 103 -4.07 0.97 -7.59
C VAL A 103 -4.22 1.99 -8.71
N ILE A 104 -5.23 2.83 -8.58
CA ILE A 104 -5.50 3.89 -9.55
C ILE A 104 -5.27 5.21 -8.87
N VAL A 105 -4.44 6.05 -9.48
CA VAL A 105 -4.10 7.35 -8.92
C VAL A 105 -4.74 8.42 -9.78
N GLU A 106 -5.53 9.28 -9.14
CA GLU A 106 -6.16 10.42 -9.81
C GLU A 106 -5.85 11.65 -8.97
N GLY A 107 -5.02 12.54 -9.52
CA GLY A 107 -4.58 13.69 -8.76
C GLY A 107 -3.77 13.24 -7.56
N GLU A 108 -4.23 13.63 -6.38
CA GLU A 108 -3.52 13.32 -5.14
C GLU A 108 -4.11 12.15 -4.37
N ILE A 109 -5.08 11.47 -4.97
CA ILE A 109 -5.80 10.40 -4.30
C ILE A 109 -5.53 9.10 -5.03
N GLY A 110 -5.12 8.07 -4.27
CA GLY A 110 -5.00 6.72 -4.78
C GLY A 110 -6.21 5.90 -4.36
N ARG A 111 -6.56 4.92 -5.17
CA ARG A 111 -7.69 4.07 -4.90
C ARG A 111 -7.31 2.63 -5.18
N VAL A 112 -7.56 1.76 -4.21
CA VAL A 112 -7.31 0.34 -4.36
C VAL A 112 -8.56 -0.31 -4.93
N GLU A 113 -8.39 -1.03 -6.04
CA GLU A 113 -9.51 -1.75 -6.65
C GLU A 113 -9.28 -3.24 -6.48
N LYS A 114 -10.21 -3.88 -5.81
CA LYS A 114 -10.18 -5.31 -5.65
C LYS A 114 -11.02 -5.94 -6.74
N GLU A 115 -10.49 -7.02 -7.28
CA GLU A 115 -11.24 -7.76 -8.28
C GLU A 115 -12.03 -8.84 -7.58
N ASN A 116 -13.21 -9.06 -8.09
CA ASN A 116 -14.09 -10.08 -7.53
C ASN A 116 -13.88 -11.39 -8.23
#